data_7fda531d62d0bf80b8d92ca69a145700
#
_entry.id   7fda531d62d0bf80b8d92ca69a145700
#
_cell.length_a   1.000
_cell.length_b   1.000
_cell.length_c   1.000
_cell.angle_alpha   90.00
_cell.angle_beta   90.00
_cell.angle_gamma   90.00
#
_symmetry.space_group_name_H-M   'P 1'
#
loop_
_entity.id
_entity.type
_entity.pdbx_description
1 polymer ?
#
loop_
_entity_poly.entity_id
_entity_poly.type
_entity_poly.pdbx_seq_one_letter_code
_entity_poly.pdbx_strand_id
1 'polypeptide(L)'
;TLDAALLALNLYQSGFKTFNIAVGNNLMEESWASDLFRLNKSFIIQRSGASKKEIYSGLSLASQFINKSIFQDNDSVWIAQKQGRAKDGIDETDPALLKMIHLSERKSKSIAEYFNSLSVVPVSISYEFDPNDQLKAMELDASELNNKYVKEKDEDLKSIANGITGFKGHVTLNISEPMVFEPNDDYQEISNKITNSILKMYELHSTNFAACNLLGWDWQGQSQTDFSSKEINLAIQELEKRTKPLGISARSKLLEQYANPVIRKQQSH
;
A
#
# COMPACT_ATOMS: atom_id res chain seq x y z
N THR A 1 -4.69 0.83 6.19
CA THR A 1 -4.87 0.37 7.61
C THR A 1 -5.67 -0.92 7.68
N LEU A 2 -6.72 -1.08 6.84
CA LEU A 2 -7.52 -2.30 6.80
C LEU A 2 -6.93 -3.41 5.92
N ASP A 3 -5.96 -3.13 5.09
CA ASP A 3 -5.43 -4.04 4.08
C ASP A 3 -5.00 -5.39 4.68
N ALA A 4 -4.16 -5.33 5.72
CA ALA A 4 -3.74 -6.53 6.43
C ALA A 4 -4.92 -7.25 7.12
N ALA A 5 -5.88 -6.50 7.69
CA ALA A 5 -7.03 -7.09 8.36
C ALA A 5 -7.99 -7.78 7.37
N LEU A 6 -8.24 -7.16 6.20
CA LEU A 6 -9.07 -7.75 5.14
C LEU A 6 -8.42 -9.02 4.57
N LEU A 7 -7.11 -8.98 4.33
CA LEU A 7 -6.37 -10.16 3.88
C LEU A 7 -6.39 -11.27 4.93
N ALA A 8 -6.12 -10.94 6.21
CA ALA A 8 -6.15 -11.92 7.30
C ALA A 8 -7.53 -12.56 7.48
N LEU A 9 -8.61 -11.76 7.38
CA LEU A 9 -9.98 -12.24 7.45
C LEU A 9 -10.30 -13.20 6.30
N ASN A 10 -9.91 -12.82 5.07
CA ASN A 10 -10.14 -13.65 3.88
C ASN A 10 -9.41 -15.00 4.00
N LEU A 11 -8.13 -14.99 4.39
CA LEU A 11 -7.36 -16.21 4.61
C LEU A 11 -7.97 -17.08 5.71
N TYR A 12 -8.35 -16.48 6.84
CA TYR A 12 -8.99 -17.20 7.95
C TYR A 12 -10.30 -17.87 7.53
N GLN A 13 -11.17 -17.14 6.81
CA GLN A 13 -12.42 -17.67 6.29
C GLN A 13 -12.23 -18.80 5.25
N SER A 14 -11.09 -18.77 4.54
CA SER A 14 -10.69 -19.81 3.58
C SER A 14 -9.95 -20.97 4.23
N GLY A 15 -9.83 -21.01 5.57
CA GLY A 15 -9.20 -22.11 6.31
C GLY A 15 -7.66 -22.04 6.39
N PHE A 16 -7.06 -20.91 5.98
CA PHE A 16 -5.62 -20.70 6.09
C PHE A 16 -5.22 -20.05 7.41
N LYS A 17 -3.96 -20.23 7.79
CA LYS A 17 -3.35 -19.48 8.90
C LYS A 17 -3.23 -18.01 8.54
N THR A 18 -3.39 -17.15 9.56
CA THR A 18 -3.03 -15.73 9.45
C THR A 18 -1.52 -15.54 9.52
N PHE A 19 -1.03 -14.36 9.17
CA PHE A 19 0.38 -14.02 9.04
C PHE A 19 0.84 -13.05 10.14
N ASN A 20 2.16 -12.90 10.28
CA ASN A 20 2.78 -11.85 11.07
C ASN A 20 2.75 -10.52 10.29
N ILE A 21 2.44 -9.39 10.96
CA ILE A 21 2.24 -8.09 10.31
C ILE A 21 3.40 -7.15 10.65
N ALA A 22 4.10 -6.67 9.62
CA ALA A 22 5.15 -5.66 9.78
C ALA A 22 4.54 -4.27 9.96
N VAL A 23 4.84 -3.59 11.06
CA VAL A 23 4.36 -2.24 11.37
C VAL A 23 5.53 -1.30 11.67
N GLY A 24 5.40 -0.02 11.28
CA GLY A 24 6.39 1.00 11.64
C GLY A 24 6.29 1.38 13.13
N ASN A 25 7.42 1.75 13.72
CA ASN A 25 7.48 2.14 15.14
C ASN A 25 6.67 3.41 15.48
N ASN A 26 6.39 4.27 14.52
CA ASN A 26 5.55 5.46 14.70
C ASN A 26 4.09 5.17 15.07
N LEU A 27 3.60 3.96 14.82
CA LEU A 27 2.23 3.55 15.18
C LEU A 27 2.13 3.02 16.62
N MET A 28 3.25 2.93 17.35
CA MET A 28 3.32 2.38 18.70
C MET A 28 3.39 3.44 19.80
N GLU A 29 3.23 4.72 19.46
CA GLU A 29 3.32 5.83 20.42
C GLU A 29 2.19 5.80 21.46
N GLU A 30 1.01 5.29 21.10
CA GLU A 30 -0.13 5.13 21.99
C GLU A 30 -0.19 3.69 22.55
N SER A 31 -0.30 3.55 23.86
CA SER A 31 -0.28 2.24 24.55
C SER A 31 -1.35 1.27 24.06
N TRP A 32 -2.59 1.75 23.88
CA TRP A 32 -3.69 0.91 23.39
C TRP A 32 -3.47 0.43 21.95
N ALA A 33 -2.87 1.26 21.08
CA ALA A 33 -2.52 0.88 19.71
C ALA A 33 -1.43 -0.20 19.71
N SER A 34 -0.43 -0.06 20.59
CA SER A 34 0.61 -1.07 20.78
C SER A 34 0.01 -2.42 21.18
N ASP A 35 -0.93 -2.45 22.12
CA ASP A 35 -1.59 -3.69 22.57
C ASP A 35 -2.42 -4.31 21.45
N LEU A 36 -3.18 -3.50 20.71
CA LEU A 36 -3.96 -3.96 19.55
C LEU A 36 -3.06 -4.59 18.47
N PHE A 37 -1.94 -3.96 18.16
CA PHE A 37 -0.99 -4.49 17.17
C PHE A 37 -0.36 -5.79 17.64
N ARG A 38 0.02 -5.90 18.91
CA ARG A 38 0.59 -7.14 19.50
C ARG A 38 -0.41 -8.29 19.45
N LEU A 39 -1.68 -8.05 19.76
CA LEU A 39 -2.74 -9.05 19.67
C LEU A 39 -2.94 -9.57 18.22
N ASN A 40 -2.62 -8.76 17.22
CA ASN A 40 -2.71 -9.11 15.80
C ASN A 40 -1.38 -9.61 15.21
N LYS A 41 -0.51 -10.26 15.99
CA LYS A 41 0.78 -10.81 15.54
C LYS A 41 1.68 -9.76 14.86
N SER A 42 1.62 -8.49 15.28
CA SER A 42 2.46 -7.47 14.66
C SER A 42 3.87 -7.44 15.26
N PHE A 43 4.85 -7.19 14.41
CA PHE A 43 6.23 -6.90 14.80
C PHE A 43 6.67 -5.54 14.27
N ILE A 44 7.64 -4.94 14.95
CA ILE A 44 8.05 -3.55 14.68
C ILE A 44 9.21 -3.51 13.70
N ILE A 45 9.09 -2.65 12.68
CA ILE A 45 10.20 -2.20 11.85
C ILE A 45 10.65 -0.83 12.38
N GLN A 46 11.84 -0.77 12.94
CA GLN A 46 12.41 0.46 13.45
C GLN A 46 12.93 1.31 12.30
N ARG A 47 12.25 2.40 11.99
CA ARG A 47 12.54 3.31 10.86
C ARG A 47 13.18 4.63 11.33
N SER A 48 13.00 4.97 12.60
CA SER A 48 13.57 6.15 13.25
C SER A 48 14.28 5.75 14.54
N GLY A 49 15.32 6.48 14.89
CA GLY A 49 16.12 6.23 16.09
C GLY A 49 17.13 7.35 16.30
N ALA A 50 17.78 7.39 17.45
CA ALA A 50 18.74 8.43 17.82
C ALA A 50 20.03 8.39 16.98
N SER A 51 20.34 7.24 16.37
CA SER A 51 21.54 7.06 15.56
C SER A 51 21.35 6.12 14.38
N LYS A 52 22.19 6.27 13.35
CA LYS A 52 22.23 5.34 12.19
C LYS A 52 22.52 3.88 12.62
N LYS A 53 23.29 3.69 13.70
CA LYS A 53 23.62 2.36 14.24
C LYS A 53 22.38 1.70 14.83
N GLU A 54 21.55 2.45 15.55
CA GLU A 54 20.29 1.92 16.10
C GLU A 54 19.30 1.56 15.02
N ILE A 55 19.13 2.44 14.01
CA ILE A 55 18.26 2.13 12.86
C ILE A 55 18.73 0.86 12.16
N TYR A 56 20.03 0.73 11.86
CA TYR A 56 20.59 -0.46 11.23
C TYR A 56 20.37 -1.71 12.09
N SER A 57 20.58 -1.63 13.41
CA SER A 57 20.34 -2.75 14.33
C SER A 57 18.87 -3.17 14.31
N GLY A 58 17.95 -2.21 14.36
CA GLY A 58 16.52 -2.48 14.31
C GLY A 58 16.06 -3.12 12.98
N LEU A 59 16.59 -2.63 11.85
CA LEU A 59 16.33 -3.24 10.53
C LEU A 59 16.92 -4.64 10.42
N SER A 60 18.11 -4.88 10.98
CA SER A 60 18.73 -6.21 11.03
C SER A 60 17.89 -7.18 11.87
N LEU A 61 17.37 -6.73 13.00
CA LEU A 61 16.49 -7.55 13.86
C LEU A 61 15.17 -7.89 13.13
N ALA A 62 14.57 -6.93 12.44
CA ALA A 62 13.37 -7.16 11.63
C ALA A 62 13.62 -8.19 10.52
N SER A 63 14.75 -8.07 9.80
CA SER A 63 15.16 -9.06 8.79
C SER A 63 15.32 -10.46 9.37
N GLN A 64 15.99 -10.59 10.53
CA GLN A 64 16.14 -11.88 11.23
C GLN A 64 14.80 -12.45 11.68
N PHE A 65 13.89 -11.61 12.17
CA PHE A 65 12.54 -12.03 12.55
C PHE A 65 11.76 -12.57 11.35
N ILE A 66 11.82 -11.89 10.18
CA ILE A 66 11.19 -12.36 8.95
C ILE A 66 11.72 -13.74 8.57
N ASN A 67 13.05 -13.90 8.57
CA ASN A 67 13.68 -15.19 8.27
C ASN A 67 13.23 -16.29 9.23
N LYS A 68 13.23 -16.01 10.54
CA LYS A 68 12.79 -16.97 11.57
C LYS A 68 11.32 -17.35 11.34
N SER A 69 10.44 -16.37 11.14
CA SER A 69 9.00 -16.61 10.92
C SER A 69 8.76 -17.55 9.73
N ILE A 70 9.43 -17.30 8.61
CA ILE A 70 9.20 -18.06 7.38
C ILE A 70 9.86 -19.44 7.43
N PHE A 71 11.16 -19.51 7.79
CA PHE A 71 11.94 -20.75 7.63
C PHE A 71 11.93 -21.65 8.86
N GLN A 72 11.67 -21.12 10.05
CA GLN A 72 11.67 -21.92 11.30
C GLN A 72 10.25 -22.12 11.84
N ASP A 73 9.46 -21.06 11.92
CA ASP A 73 8.12 -21.10 12.50
C ASP A 73 7.04 -21.51 11.47
N ASN A 74 7.37 -21.53 10.17
CA ASN A 74 6.45 -21.79 9.03
C ASN A 74 5.23 -20.88 9.08
N ASP A 75 5.46 -19.60 9.37
CA ASP A 75 4.47 -18.53 9.41
C ASP A 75 4.73 -17.55 8.26
N SER A 76 3.66 -17.10 7.60
CA SER A 76 3.75 -16.06 6.59
C SER A 76 3.95 -14.68 7.22
N VAL A 77 4.53 -13.76 6.44
CA VAL A 77 4.74 -12.36 6.85
C VAL A 77 4.09 -11.45 5.81
N TRP A 78 3.23 -10.54 6.27
CA TRP A 78 2.71 -9.45 5.46
C TRP A 78 3.48 -8.16 5.70
N ILE A 79 3.84 -7.49 4.62
CA ILE A 79 4.56 -6.23 4.67
C ILE A 79 4.07 -5.29 3.55
N ALA A 80 3.85 -4.01 3.87
CA ALA A 80 3.52 -3.01 2.88
C ALA A 80 4.71 -2.77 1.95
N GLN A 81 4.45 -2.57 0.66
CA GLN A 81 5.49 -2.48 -0.38
C GLN A 81 6.38 -1.22 -0.29
N LYS A 82 5.96 -0.20 0.45
CA LYS A 82 6.80 0.98 0.76
C LYS A 82 6.41 1.60 2.10
N GLN A 83 7.25 2.51 2.58
CA GLN A 83 6.96 3.30 3.77
C GLN A 83 5.86 4.33 3.51
N GLY A 84 4.93 4.45 4.44
CA GLY A 84 3.82 5.39 4.35
C GLY A 84 2.63 4.85 3.55
N ARG A 85 1.63 5.72 3.38
CA ARG A 85 0.43 5.43 2.59
C ARG A 85 0.62 5.96 1.17
N ALA A 86 0.18 5.24 0.15
CA ALA A 86 0.00 5.81 -1.16
C ALA A 86 -1.09 6.90 -1.06
N LYS A 87 -0.75 8.15 -1.45
CA LYS A 87 -1.65 9.30 -1.34
C LYS A 87 -2.11 9.80 -2.69
N ASP A 88 -1.33 9.48 -3.70
CA ASP A 88 -1.49 9.93 -5.09
C ASP A 88 -2.03 8.85 -6.04
N GLY A 89 -2.33 7.67 -5.53
CA GLY A 89 -2.74 6.52 -6.35
C GLY A 89 -1.59 5.87 -7.13
N ILE A 90 -0.33 6.29 -6.87
CA ILE A 90 0.87 5.71 -7.47
C ILE A 90 1.52 4.80 -6.42
N ASP A 91 1.27 3.51 -6.55
CA ASP A 91 1.75 2.51 -5.61
C ASP A 91 2.91 1.72 -6.22
N GLU A 92 4.09 1.81 -5.60
CA GLU A 92 5.32 1.21 -6.10
C GLU A 92 6.07 0.51 -4.98
N THR A 93 6.70 -0.61 -5.31
CA THR A 93 7.54 -1.34 -4.36
C THR A 93 8.88 -0.61 -4.18
N ASP A 94 9.22 -0.32 -2.93
CA ASP A 94 10.48 0.36 -2.60
C ASP A 94 11.64 -0.65 -2.59
N PRO A 95 12.69 -0.50 -3.43
CA PRO A 95 13.88 -1.34 -3.37
C PRO A 95 14.57 -1.33 -1.99
N ALA A 96 14.43 -0.25 -1.22
CA ALA A 96 14.97 -0.17 0.13
C ALA A 96 14.29 -1.17 1.09
N LEU A 97 13.00 -1.46 0.88
CA LEU A 97 12.28 -2.51 1.60
C LEU A 97 12.93 -3.88 1.33
N LEU A 98 13.19 -4.19 0.06
CA LEU A 98 13.81 -5.46 -0.34
C LEU A 98 15.21 -5.60 0.25
N LYS A 99 16.01 -4.53 0.25
CA LYS A 99 17.32 -4.49 0.91
C LYS A 99 17.22 -4.78 2.40
N MET A 100 16.20 -4.26 3.06
CA MET A 100 15.94 -4.51 4.48
C MET A 100 15.56 -5.98 4.72
N ILE A 101 14.66 -6.54 3.93
CA ILE A 101 14.24 -7.95 4.05
C ILE A 101 15.43 -8.89 3.88
N HIS A 102 16.33 -8.63 2.92
CA HIS A 102 17.50 -9.46 2.63
C HIS A 102 18.67 -9.25 3.62
N LEU A 103 18.61 -8.27 4.50
CA LEU A 103 19.75 -7.77 5.27
C LEU A 103 20.48 -8.87 6.09
N SER A 104 19.74 -9.80 6.70
CA SER A 104 20.32 -10.88 7.51
C SER A 104 21.00 -11.97 6.67
N GLU A 105 20.57 -12.16 5.43
CA GLU A 105 21.04 -13.24 4.55
C GLU A 105 21.93 -12.78 3.40
N ARG A 106 22.19 -11.49 3.24
CA ARG A 106 22.91 -10.90 2.11
C ARG A 106 24.34 -11.41 1.91
N LYS A 107 24.92 -12.09 2.93
CA LYS A 107 26.27 -12.67 2.84
C LYS A 107 26.25 -14.13 2.45
N SER A 108 25.09 -14.81 2.59
CA SER A 108 24.92 -16.24 2.39
C SER A 108 24.19 -16.60 1.11
N LYS A 109 23.31 -15.72 0.64
CA LYS A 109 22.48 -15.93 -0.57
C LYS A 109 22.55 -14.73 -1.50
N SER A 110 22.50 -14.98 -2.79
CA SER A 110 22.26 -13.92 -3.79
C SER A 110 20.83 -13.35 -3.62
N ILE A 111 20.57 -12.20 -4.25
CA ILE A 111 19.28 -11.51 -4.15
C ILE A 111 18.17 -12.45 -4.66
N ALA A 112 18.29 -12.96 -5.87
CA ALA A 112 17.27 -13.81 -6.47
C ALA A 112 17.07 -15.13 -5.72
N GLU A 113 18.14 -15.81 -5.30
CA GLU A 113 18.05 -17.03 -4.48
C GLU A 113 17.27 -16.79 -3.19
N TYR A 114 17.54 -15.66 -2.54
CA TYR A 114 16.86 -15.33 -1.29
C TYR A 114 15.36 -15.08 -1.53
N PHE A 115 15.01 -14.19 -2.47
CA PHE A 115 13.60 -13.88 -2.73
C PHE A 115 12.81 -15.06 -3.29
N ASN A 116 13.43 -15.92 -4.10
CA ASN A 116 12.81 -17.18 -4.52
C ASN A 116 12.57 -18.13 -3.33
N SER A 117 13.48 -18.17 -2.34
CA SER A 117 13.28 -18.99 -1.15
C SER A 117 12.18 -18.49 -0.21
N LEU A 118 11.79 -17.20 -0.29
CA LEU A 118 10.71 -16.60 0.51
C LEU A 118 9.31 -16.91 -0.02
N SER A 119 9.14 -17.33 -1.29
CA SER A 119 7.85 -17.48 -1.95
C SER A 119 7.04 -16.17 -1.91
N VAL A 120 7.57 -15.12 -2.54
CA VAL A 120 6.95 -13.79 -2.53
C VAL A 120 5.62 -13.81 -3.29
N VAL A 121 4.53 -13.44 -2.62
CA VAL A 121 3.17 -13.40 -3.16
C VAL A 121 2.68 -11.94 -3.15
N PRO A 122 2.64 -11.26 -4.29
CA PRO A 122 2.03 -9.94 -4.42
C PRO A 122 0.52 -9.98 -4.12
N VAL A 123 0.05 -8.95 -3.42
CA VAL A 123 -1.37 -8.76 -3.11
C VAL A 123 -1.78 -7.37 -3.56
N SER A 124 -2.83 -7.29 -4.37
CA SER A 124 -3.45 -6.05 -4.79
C SER A 124 -4.76 -5.83 -4.03
N ILE A 125 -4.94 -4.62 -3.49
CA ILE A 125 -6.19 -4.22 -2.83
C ILE A 125 -6.64 -2.91 -3.45
N SER A 126 -7.83 -2.89 -4.04
CA SER A 126 -8.43 -1.69 -4.62
C SER A 126 -9.71 -1.33 -3.89
N TYR A 127 -9.88 -0.04 -3.63
CA TYR A 127 -11.06 0.53 -2.98
C TYR A 127 -11.79 1.42 -3.98
N GLU A 128 -13.10 1.21 -4.13
CA GLU A 128 -13.93 2.10 -4.94
C GLU A 128 -13.91 3.54 -4.40
N PHE A 129 -13.93 3.69 -3.07
CA PHE A 129 -13.75 4.96 -2.36
C PHE A 129 -12.72 4.84 -1.25
N ASP A 130 -11.73 5.72 -1.24
CA ASP A 130 -10.82 5.83 -0.10
C ASP A 130 -11.46 6.71 0.98
N PRO A 131 -11.71 6.20 2.20
CA PRO A 131 -12.29 7.01 3.26
C PRO A 131 -11.40 8.18 3.72
N ASN A 132 -10.12 8.17 3.36
CA ASN A 132 -9.15 9.21 3.70
C ASN A 132 -8.74 10.07 2.48
N ASP A 133 -9.47 10.01 1.37
CA ASP A 133 -9.13 10.71 0.13
C ASP A 133 -8.92 12.21 0.33
N GLN A 134 -9.83 12.88 1.06
CA GLN A 134 -9.71 14.30 1.37
C GLN A 134 -8.48 14.62 2.25
N LEU A 135 -8.25 13.82 3.30
CA LEU A 135 -7.09 14.00 4.18
C LEU A 135 -5.77 13.82 3.42
N LYS A 136 -5.70 12.82 2.55
CA LYS A 136 -4.54 12.58 1.68
C LYS A 136 -4.30 13.73 0.71
N ALA A 137 -5.36 14.24 0.09
CA ALA A 137 -5.29 15.36 -0.84
C ALA A 137 -4.81 16.65 -0.16
N MET A 138 -5.32 16.95 1.03
CA MET A 138 -4.90 18.11 1.84
C MET A 138 -3.45 17.99 2.30
N GLU A 139 -3.00 16.79 2.68
CA GLU A 139 -1.61 16.54 3.06
C GLU A 139 -0.65 16.73 1.87
N LEU A 140 -1.02 16.26 0.67
CA LEU A 140 -0.25 16.48 -0.56
C LEU A 140 -0.16 17.96 -0.93
N ASP A 141 -1.30 18.66 -0.91
CA ASP A 141 -1.39 20.08 -1.22
C ASP A 141 -0.53 20.92 -0.26
N ALA A 142 -0.65 20.68 1.03
CA ALA A 142 0.15 21.38 2.05
C ALA A 142 1.66 21.09 1.91
N SER A 143 2.03 19.86 1.54
CA SER A 143 3.42 19.46 1.33
C SER A 143 4.06 20.15 0.14
N GLU A 144 3.32 20.39 -0.93
CA GLU A 144 3.78 21.12 -2.11
C GLU A 144 3.97 22.63 -1.82
N LEU A 145 3.03 23.24 -1.08
CA LEU A 145 3.07 24.68 -0.76
C LEU A 145 4.19 25.06 0.20
N ASN A 146 4.47 24.25 1.21
CA ASN A 146 5.33 24.62 2.33
C ASN A 146 6.59 23.76 2.49
N ASN A 147 6.86 22.80 1.61
CA ASN A 147 7.95 21.80 1.72
C ASN A 147 7.99 21.01 3.05
N LYS A 148 7.03 21.20 3.96
CA LYS A 148 6.89 20.46 5.22
C LYS A 148 5.43 20.47 5.66
N TYR A 149 4.76 19.35 5.46
CA TYR A 149 3.50 19.10 6.14
C TYR A 149 3.78 18.76 7.62
N VAL A 150 3.19 19.51 8.52
CA VAL A 150 3.26 19.22 9.96
C VAL A 150 1.92 18.58 10.34
N LYS A 151 1.97 17.30 10.68
CA LYS A 151 0.78 16.57 11.14
C LYS A 151 0.23 17.17 12.42
N GLU A 152 -1.08 17.31 12.49
CA GLU A 152 -1.75 17.63 13.75
C GLU A 152 -1.63 16.47 14.74
N LYS A 153 -1.69 16.80 16.02
CA LYS A 153 -1.82 15.81 17.08
C LYS A 153 -3.10 14.97 16.80
N ASP A 154 -3.01 13.66 16.89
CA ASP A 154 -4.11 12.71 16.67
C ASP A 154 -4.56 12.53 15.19
N GLU A 155 -3.87 13.11 14.21
CA GLU A 155 -4.22 12.95 12.79
C GLU A 155 -4.11 11.50 12.33
N ASP A 156 -3.07 10.77 12.77
CA ASP A 156 -2.91 9.35 12.46
C ASP A 156 -4.05 8.52 13.06
N LEU A 157 -4.52 8.84 14.27
CA LEU A 157 -5.66 8.18 14.91
C LEU A 157 -6.97 8.45 14.17
N LYS A 158 -7.23 9.71 13.80
CA LYS A 158 -8.39 10.09 12.97
C LYS A 158 -8.38 9.34 11.65
N SER A 159 -7.22 9.26 11.01
CA SER A 159 -7.06 8.54 9.73
C SER A 159 -7.28 7.03 9.89
N ILE A 160 -6.84 6.42 10.99
CA ILE A 160 -7.11 5.01 11.29
C ILE A 160 -8.60 4.79 11.50
N ALA A 161 -9.24 5.63 12.33
CA ALA A 161 -10.68 5.54 12.61
C ALA A 161 -11.50 5.68 11.32
N ASN A 162 -11.21 6.70 10.49
CA ASN A 162 -11.85 6.87 9.18
C ASN A 162 -11.61 5.68 8.26
N GLY A 163 -10.39 5.14 8.24
CA GLY A 163 -10.05 3.95 7.48
C GLY A 163 -10.88 2.74 7.88
N ILE A 164 -11.25 2.60 9.14
CA ILE A 164 -12.08 1.51 9.65
C ILE A 164 -13.57 1.76 9.37
N THR A 165 -14.10 2.92 9.76
CA THR A 165 -15.53 3.19 9.78
C THR A 165 -16.06 3.82 8.49
N GLY A 166 -15.21 4.49 7.69
CA GLY A 166 -15.62 5.23 6.52
C GLY A 166 -16.10 4.34 5.36
N PHE A 167 -16.97 4.91 4.55
CA PHE A 167 -17.54 4.23 3.39
C PHE A 167 -16.46 3.97 2.31
N LYS A 168 -16.43 2.73 1.78
CA LYS A 168 -15.42 2.25 0.83
C LYS A 168 -16.01 1.80 -0.52
N GLY A 169 -17.35 1.61 -0.59
CA GLY A 169 -17.96 0.97 -1.75
C GLY A 169 -17.47 -0.47 -1.91
N HIS A 170 -17.18 -0.85 -3.13
CA HIS A 170 -16.56 -2.14 -3.42
C HIS A 170 -15.08 -2.14 -3.03
N VAL A 171 -14.64 -3.26 -2.46
CA VAL A 171 -13.22 -3.52 -2.14
C VAL A 171 -12.85 -4.83 -2.78
N THR A 172 -11.88 -4.80 -3.69
CA THR A 172 -11.37 -5.99 -4.36
C THR A 172 -9.99 -6.36 -3.84
N LEU A 173 -9.82 -7.62 -3.48
CA LEU A 173 -8.56 -8.17 -3.02
C LEU A 173 -8.15 -9.29 -3.96
N ASN A 174 -7.00 -9.14 -4.62
CA ASN A 174 -6.42 -10.12 -5.53
C ASN A 174 -5.07 -10.59 -5.02
N ILE A 175 -4.86 -11.89 -5.02
CA ILE A 175 -3.65 -12.56 -4.55
C ILE A 175 -3.02 -13.29 -5.74
N SER A 176 -1.74 -13.05 -6.02
CA SER A 176 -1.05 -13.75 -7.11
C SER A 176 -0.55 -15.13 -6.70
N GLU A 177 -0.10 -15.89 -7.69
CA GLU A 177 0.82 -17.00 -7.46
C GLU A 177 2.18 -16.47 -6.94
N PRO A 178 2.95 -17.33 -6.25
CA PRO A 178 4.32 -16.99 -5.87
C PRO A 178 5.17 -16.58 -7.08
N MET A 179 5.91 -15.49 -6.92
CA MET A 179 6.80 -15.00 -7.98
C MET A 179 8.11 -15.77 -8.04
N VAL A 180 8.65 -15.86 -9.25
CA VAL A 180 10.00 -16.39 -9.51
C VAL A 180 10.86 -15.27 -10.11
N PHE A 181 12.06 -15.10 -9.57
CA PHE A 181 13.03 -14.09 -9.98
C PHE A 181 14.23 -14.74 -10.68
N GLU A 182 14.73 -14.04 -11.69
CA GLU A 182 15.88 -14.50 -12.47
C GLU A 182 17.19 -14.32 -11.69
N PRO A 183 18.22 -15.16 -11.93
CA PRO A 183 19.48 -15.11 -11.18
C PRO A 183 20.19 -13.76 -11.17
N ASN A 184 20.00 -12.95 -12.20
CA ASN A 184 20.63 -11.63 -12.37
C ASN A 184 19.73 -10.47 -11.91
N ASP A 185 18.51 -10.74 -11.44
CA ASP A 185 17.62 -9.68 -10.94
C ASP A 185 18.24 -8.97 -9.73
N ASP A 186 18.37 -7.67 -9.82
CA ASP A 186 18.73 -6.83 -8.70
C ASP A 186 17.50 -6.36 -7.90
N TYR A 187 17.71 -5.56 -6.85
CA TYR A 187 16.58 -5.06 -6.03
C TYR A 187 15.63 -4.16 -6.82
N GLN A 188 16.12 -3.43 -7.82
CA GLN A 188 15.27 -2.56 -8.64
C GLN A 188 14.41 -3.40 -9.58
N GLU A 189 14.99 -4.41 -10.21
CA GLU A 189 14.28 -5.33 -11.11
C GLU A 189 13.22 -6.13 -10.37
N ILE A 190 13.55 -6.68 -9.19
CA ILE A 190 12.58 -7.37 -8.34
C ILE A 190 11.46 -6.43 -7.92
N SER A 191 11.77 -5.19 -7.49
CA SER A 191 10.74 -4.23 -7.09
C SER A 191 9.82 -3.85 -8.25
N ASN A 192 10.36 -3.69 -9.45
CA ASN A 192 9.58 -3.43 -10.65
C ASN A 192 8.66 -4.60 -11.02
N LYS A 193 9.17 -5.85 -10.93
CA LYS A 193 8.37 -7.06 -11.17
C LYS A 193 7.21 -7.17 -10.18
N ILE A 194 7.44 -6.91 -8.89
CA ILE A 194 6.40 -6.91 -7.85
C ILE A 194 5.38 -5.81 -8.14
N THR A 195 5.83 -4.59 -8.41
CA THR A 195 4.96 -3.45 -8.76
C THR A 195 4.07 -3.78 -9.96
N ASN A 196 4.65 -4.31 -11.02
CA ASN A 196 3.91 -4.67 -12.24
C ASN A 196 2.89 -5.79 -11.97
N SER A 197 3.23 -6.77 -11.14
CA SER A 197 2.30 -7.83 -10.73
C SER A 197 1.10 -7.25 -9.98
N ILE A 198 1.33 -6.34 -9.02
CA ILE A 198 0.26 -5.67 -8.27
C ILE A 198 -0.61 -4.82 -9.20
N LEU A 199 0.00 -4.04 -10.10
CA LEU A 199 -0.74 -3.21 -11.07
C LEU A 199 -1.61 -4.04 -12.02
N LYS A 200 -1.11 -5.17 -12.52
CA LYS A 200 -1.90 -6.07 -13.37
C LYS A 200 -3.15 -6.59 -12.67
N MET A 201 -3.02 -6.93 -11.39
CA MET A 201 -4.13 -7.43 -10.57
C MET A 201 -5.04 -6.33 -10.02
N TYR A 202 -4.61 -5.04 -10.08
CA TYR A 202 -5.40 -3.95 -9.54
C TYR A 202 -6.73 -3.82 -10.27
N GLU A 203 -7.83 -3.90 -9.54
CA GLU A 203 -9.17 -3.74 -10.11
C GLU A 203 -9.52 -2.26 -10.19
N LEU A 204 -9.91 -1.81 -11.39
CA LEU A 204 -10.38 -0.45 -11.59
C LEU A 204 -11.89 -0.38 -11.31
N HIS A 205 -12.32 0.66 -10.63
CA HIS A 205 -13.71 0.96 -10.32
C HIS A 205 -14.24 2.11 -11.17
N SER A 206 -15.55 2.31 -11.23
CA SER A 206 -16.17 3.43 -11.95
C SER A 206 -15.63 4.79 -11.51
N THR A 207 -15.22 4.92 -10.24
CA THR A 207 -14.59 6.13 -9.67
C THR A 207 -13.26 6.48 -10.32
N ASN A 208 -12.47 5.50 -10.75
CA ASN A 208 -11.21 5.75 -11.46
C ASN A 208 -11.44 6.44 -12.79
N PHE A 209 -12.41 5.97 -13.58
CA PHE A 209 -12.77 6.57 -14.86
C PHE A 209 -13.50 7.91 -14.70
N ALA A 210 -14.35 8.02 -13.66
CA ALA A 210 -15.00 9.28 -13.30
C ALA A 210 -13.98 10.38 -12.98
N ALA A 211 -12.91 10.05 -12.26
CA ALA A 211 -11.84 10.98 -11.93
C ALA A 211 -11.07 11.42 -13.19
N CYS A 212 -10.76 10.51 -14.12
CA CYS A 212 -10.16 10.85 -15.39
C CYS A 212 -11.04 11.84 -16.18
N ASN A 213 -12.36 11.61 -16.24
CA ASN A 213 -13.30 12.51 -16.90
C ASN A 213 -13.31 13.90 -16.26
N LEU A 214 -13.31 13.99 -14.94
CA LEU A 214 -13.28 15.26 -14.20
C LEU A 214 -11.97 16.03 -14.35
N LEU A 215 -10.86 15.33 -14.60
CA LEU A 215 -9.53 15.92 -14.89
C LEU A 215 -9.34 16.23 -16.38
N GLY A 216 -10.22 15.76 -17.26
CA GLY A 216 -10.05 15.87 -18.72
C GLY A 216 -8.92 14.99 -19.25
N TRP A 217 -8.58 13.90 -18.55
CA TRP A 217 -7.54 12.94 -18.98
C TRP A 217 -8.13 11.94 -19.97
N ASP A 218 -7.41 11.73 -21.08
CA ASP A 218 -7.83 10.74 -22.08
C ASP A 218 -7.49 9.32 -21.62
N TRP A 219 -8.52 8.51 -21.48
CA TRP A 219 -8.40 7.07 -21.13
C TRP A 219 -9.12 6.16 -22.15
N GLN A 220 -9.96 6.73 -23.03
CA GLN A 220 -10.87 5.98 -23.90
C GLN A 220 -10.16 5.20 -25.01
N GLY A 221 -8.96 5.65 -25.42
CA GLY A 221 -8.19 4.99 -26.48
C GLY A 221 -7.40 3.75 -26.03
N GLN A 222 -7.29 3.50 -24.71
CA GLN A 222 -6.33 2.54 -24.18
C GLN A 222 -6.91 1.57 -23.12
N SER A 223 -8.06 1.88 -22.54
CA SER A 223 -8.70 1.01 -21.55
C SER A 223 -10.14 0.70 -21.93
N GLN A 224 -10.46 -0.57 -22.08
CA GLN A 224 -11.86 -1.00 -22.08
C GLN A 224 -12.38 -0.95 -20.65
N THR A 225 -13.59 -0.44 -20.45
CA THR A 225 -14.29 -0.49 -19.17
C THR A 225 -15.63 -1.21 -19.36
N ASP A 226 -15.96 -2.08 -18.41
CA ASP A 226 -17.26 -2.75 -18.37
C ASP A 226 -18.34 -1.87 -17.71
N PHE A 227 -17.96 -0.70 -17.15
CA PHE A 227 -18.90 0.22 -16.51
C PHE A 227 -19.72 1.00 -17.52
N SER A 228 -21.02 1.01 -17.31
CA SER A 228 -21.96 1.82 -18.09
C SER A 228 -21.76 3.32 -17.85
N SER A 229 -22.16 4.15 -18.81
CA SER A 229 -22.15 5.60 -18.65
C SER A 229 -22.94 6.05 -17.41
N LYS A 230 -23.97 5.31 -17.01
CA LYS A 230 -24.76 5.61 -15.79
C LYS A 230 -23.91 5.43 -14.53
N GLU A 231 -23.15 4.33 -14.42
CA GLU A 231 -22.27 4.07 -13.26
C GLU A 231 -21.18 5.12 -13.14
N ILE A 232 -20.53 5.45 -14.26
CA ILE A 232 -19.51 6.52 -14.30
C ILE A 232 -20.12 7.87 -13.89
N ASN A 233 -21.32 8.21 -14.36
CA ASN A 233 -21.97 9.48 -13.99
C ASN A 233 -22.35 9.52 -12.50
N LEU A 234 -22.76 8.41 -11.90
CA LEU A 234 -23.00 8.33 -10.45
C LEU A 234 -21.70 8.53 -9.66
N ALA A 235 -20.61 7.93 -10.13
CA ALA A 235 -19.28 8.10 -9.54
C ALA A 235 -18.78 9.56 -9.65
N ILE A 236 -19.03 10.24 -10.80
CA ILE A 236 -18.75 11.67 -10.99
C ILE A 236 -19.47 12.51 -9.92
N GLN A 237 -20.78 12.32 -9.75
CA GLN A 237 -21.55 13.05 -8.75
C GLN A 237 -21.03 12.85 -7.32
N GLU A 238 -20.62 11.64 -6.98
CA GLU A 238 -20.06 11.36 -5.67
C GLU A 238 -18.67 11.99 -5.48
N LEU A 239 -17.78 11.93 -6.48
CA LEU A 239 -16.47 12.60 -6.43
C LEU A 239 -16.62 14.14 -6.38
N GLU A 240 -17.58 14.71 -7.06
CA GLU A 240 -17.88 16.15 -6.97
C GLU A 240 -18.31 16.56 -5.56
N LYS A 241 -19.14 15.75 -4.88
CA LYS A 241 -19.50 16.00 -3.47
C LYS A 241 -18.29 15.95 -2.57
N ARG A 242 -17.41 14.95 -2.76
CA ARG A 242 -16.19 14.77 -1.97
C ARG A 242 -15.18 15.89 -2.19
N THR A 243 -15.08 16.41 -3.42
CA THR A 243 -14.17 17.50 -3.75
C THR A 243 -14.69 18.89 -3.39
N LYS A 244 -16.02 19.05 -3.19
CA LYS A 244 -16.68 20.34 -2.93
C LYS A 244 -16.07 21.15 -1.76
N PRO A 245 -15.69 20.56 -0.61
CA PRO A 245 -15.12 21.31 0.50
C PRO A 245 -13.64 21.68 0.29
N LEU A 246 -12.99 21.20 -0.78
CA LEU A 246 -11.56 21.36 -1.01
C LEU A 246 -11.26 22.58 -1.90
N GLY A 247 -10.10 23.21 -1.67
CA GLY A 247 -9.52 24.20 -2.59
C GLY A 247 -9.13 23.58 -3.93
N ILE A 248 -8.88 24.42 -4.94
CA ILE A 248 -8.64 23.97 -6.33
C ILE A 248 -7.49 22.95 -6.41
N SER A 249 -6.37 23.20 -5.76
CA SER A 249 -5.20 22.32 -5.79
C SER A 249 -5.49 20.98 -5.08
N ALA A 250 -6.02 21.00 -3.86
CA ALA A 250 -6.38 19.78 -3.13
C ALA A 250 -7.46 18.96 -3.86
N ARG A 251 -8.39 19.62 -4.58
CA ARG A 251 -9.38 18.95 -5.44
C ARG A 251 -8.70 18.16 -6.56
N SER A 252 -7.72 18.75 -7.25
CA SER A 252 -6.94 18.04 -8.27
C SER A 252 -6.23 16.82 -7.67
N LYS A 253 -5.57 16.98 -6.52
CA LYS A 253 -4.89 15.89 -5.83
C LYS A 253 -5.82 14.74 -5.45
N LEU A 254 -7.05 15.04 -5.01
CA LEU A 254 -8.03 14.00 -4.73
C LEU A 254 -8.41 13.24 -6.01
N LEU A 255 -8.66 13.93 -7.10
CA LEU A 255 -9.02 13.28 -8.37
C LEU A 255 -7.84 12.48 -8.94
N GLU A 256 -6.61 12.99 -8.83
CA GLU A 256 -5.39 12.30 -9.25
C GLU A 256 -5.22 10.95 -8.53
N GLN A 257 -5.58 10.85 -7.23
CA GLN A 257 -5.53 9.58 -6.49
C GLN A 257 -6.34 8.48 -7.17
N TYR A 258 -7.51 8.83 -7.71
CA TYR A 258 -8.38 7.87 -8.40
C TYR A 258 -7.99 7.69 -9.87
N ALA A 259 -7.49 8.72 -10.55
CA ALA A 259 -7.16 8.67 -11.98
C ALA A 259 -5.82 7.96 -12.26
N ASN A 260 -4.82 8.15 -11.41
CA ASN A 260 -3.47 7.60 -11.62
C ASN A 260 -3.43 6.08 -11.82
N PRO A 261 -4.21 5.25 -11.12
CA PRO A 261 -4.25 3.81 -11.37
C PRO A 261 -4.65 3.44 -12.81
N VAL A 262 -5.53 4.23 -13.46
CA VAL A 262 -5.90 4.00 -14.87
C VAL A 262 -4.68 4.19 -15.76
N ILE A 263 -4.00 5.32 -15.63
CA ILE A 263 -2.83 5.66 -16.44
C ILE A 263 -1.67 4.68 -16.20
N ARG A 264 -1.43 4.31 -14.93
CA ARG A 264 -0.38 3.36 -14.57
C ARG A 264 -0.64 1.96 -15.14
N LYS A 265 -1.88 1.51 -15.10
CA LYS A 265 -2.26 0.20 -15.66
C LYS A 265 -2.08 0.16 -17.19
N GLN A 266 -2.33 1.26 -17.88
CA GLN A 266 -2.08 1.40 -19.33
C GLN A 266 -0.59 1.30 -19.68
N GLN A 267 0.30 1.84 -18.84
CA GLN A 267 1.74 1.81 -19.04
C GLN A 267 2.39 0.45 -18.73
N SER A 268 1.69 -0.44 -18.03
CA SER A 268 2.19 -1.76 -17.63
C SER A 268 1.92 -2.87 -18.66
N HIS A 269 1.33 -2.53 -19.79
CA HIS A 269 1.11 -3.39 -20.96
C HIS A 269 2.13 -3.08 -22.04
#